data_5afe23673bc3b36057c8405b71593617
#
_entry.id   5afe23673bc3b36057c8405b71593617
#
_cell.length_a   1.000
_cell.length_b   1.000
_cell.length_c   1.000
_cell.angle_alpha   90.00
_cell.angle_beta   90.00
_cell.angle_gamma   90.00
#
_symmetry.space_group_name_H-M   'P 1'
#
loop_
_entity.id
_entity.type
_entity.pdbx_description
1 polymer ?
#
loop_
_entity_poly.entity_id
_entity_poly.type
_entity_poly.pdbx_seq_one_letter_code
_entity_poly.pdbx_strand_id
1 'polypeptide(L)' 'MALWEKAREAGYVDENYQPLLSRSQSALLADEMAERLGIKEKWKVFETLWQRRNMYRDYHDALNQRQSLQFRDQLKGLFR' A
#
# COMPACT_ATOMS: atom_id res chain seq x y z
N MET A 1 15.52 -1.74 9.20
CA MET A 1 15.09 -2.61 8.11
C MET A 1 14.16 -1.81 7.18
N ALA A 2 14.38 -1.91 5.89
CA ALA A 2 13.59 -1.13 4.92
C ALA A 2 12.15 -1.64 4.85
N LEU A 3 11.19 -0.71 4.72
CA LEU A 3 9.78 -1.05 4.61
C LEU A 3 9.50 -1.94 3.39
N TRP A 4 10.19 -1.68 2.29
CA TRP A 4 10.04 -2.47 1.07
C TRP A 4 10.39 -3.94 1.28
N GLU A 5 11.43 -4.21 2.07
CA GLU A 5 11.81 -5.58 2.41
C GLU A 5 10.71 -6.28 3.21
N LYS A 6 10.12 -5.58 4.17
CA LYS A 6 9.00 -6.14 4.95
C LYS A 6 7.81 -6.45 4.05
N ALA A 7 7.47 -5.57 3.13
CA ALA A 7 6.37 -5.78 2.21
C ALA A 7 6.63 -6.97 1.30
N ARG A 8 7.86 -7.12 0.81
CA ARG A 8 8.24 -8.25 -0.03
C ARG A 8 8.17 -9.57 0.74
N GLU A 9 8.68 -9.61 1.95
CA GLU A 9 8.66 -10.81 2.79
C GLU A 9 7.24 -11.23 3.15
N ALA A 10 6.34 -10.26 3.32
CA ALA A 10 4.94 -10.54 3.60
C ALA A 10 4.15 -10.99 2.36
N GLY A 11 4.76 -10.95 1.17
CA GLY A 11 4.10 -11.33 -0.07
C GLY A 11 3.21 -10.25 -0.65
N TYR A 12 3.37 -9.01 -0.21
CA TYR A 12 2.56 -7.88 -0.72
C TYR A 12 3.10 -7.30 -2.00
N VAL A 13 4.40 -7.41 -2.23
CA VAL A 13 5.05 -6.98 -3.47
C VAL A 13 5.99 -8.08 -3.96
N ASP A 14 6.30 -8.07 -5.26
CA ASP A 14 7.22 -9.04 -5.86
C ASP A 14 8.68 -8.57 -5.73
N GLU A 15 9.59 -9.28 -6.41
CA GLU A 15 11.02 -8.97 -6.39
C GLU A 15 11.34 -7.59 -6.95
N ASN A 16 10.48 -7.08 -7.81
CA ASN A 16 10.62 -5.75 -8.42
C ASN A 16 9.82 -4.69 -7.65
N TYR A 17 9.31 -5.05 -6.47
CA TYR A 17 8.50 -4.18 -5.61
C TYR A 17 7.20 -3.73 -6.26
N GLN A 18 6.68 -4.55 -7.20
CA GLN A 18 5.36 -4.32 -7.79
C GLN A 18 4.29 -5.01 -6.94
N PRO A 19 3.10 -4.41 -6.80
CA PRO A 19 2.09 -4.95 -5.90
C PRO A 19 1.50 -6.26 -6.41
N LEU A 20 1.35 -7.22 -5.49
CA LEU A 20 0.71 -8.50 -5.75
C LEU A 20 -0.72 -8.54 -5.18
N LEU A 21 -1.18 -7.43 -4.64
CA LEU A 21 -2.47 -7.30 -3.95
C LEU A 21 -3.55 -6.78 -4.89
N SER A 22 -4.81 -6.86 -4.45
CA SER A 22 -5.93 -6.23 -5.15
C SER A 22 -5.72 -4.71 -5.19
N ARG A 23 -6.51 -4.02 -6.02
CA ARG A 23 -6.39 -2.56 -6.15
C ARG A 23 -6.63 -1.86 -4.81
N SER A 24 -7.66 -2.27 -4.08
CA SER A 24 -7.98 -1.69 -2.78
C SER A 24 -6.85 -1.91 -1.76
N GLN A 25 -6.36 -3.13 -1.69
CA GLN A 25 -5.27 -3.47 -0.77
C GLN A 25 -3.96 -2.78 -1.15
N SER A 26 -3.68 -2.65 -2.45
CA SER A 26 -2.49 -1.94 -2.92
C SER A 26 -2.53 -0.47 -2.53
N ALA A 27 -3.71 0.15 -2.61
CA ALA A 27 -3.88 1.55 -2.21
C ALA A 27 -3.63 1.72 -0.71
N LEU A 28 -4.11 0.79 0.12
CA LEU A 28 -3.86 0.82 1.55
C LEU A 28 -2.38 0.63 1.87
N LEU A 29 -1.72 -0.27 1.16
CA LEU A 29 -0.27 -0.48 1.32
C LEU A 29 0.50 0.80 0.98
N ALA A 30 0.15 1.45 -0.14
CA ALA A 30 0.79 2.68 -0.54
C ALA A 30 0.62 3.79 0.51
N ASP A 31 -0.60 3.92 1.05
CA ASP A 31 -0.88 4.92 2.08
C ASP A 31 -0.02 4.68 3.33
N GLU A 32 0.02 3.45 3.81
CA GLU A 32 0.77 3.13 5.03
C GLU A 32 2.28 3.34 4.82
N MET A 33 2.81 2.90 3.69
CA MET A 33 4.23 3.08 3.40
C MET A 33 4.58 4.56 3.25
N ALA A 34 3.73 5.34 2.57
CA ALA A 34 3.95 6.77 2.39
C ALA A 34 3.96 7.51 3.73
N GLU A 35 3.07 7.15 4.62
CA GLU A 35 3.03 7.72 5.97
C GLU A 35 4.35 7.49 6.70
N ARG A 36 4.85 6.27 6.64
CA ARG A 36 6.09 5.89 7.33
C ARG A 36 7.34 6.47 6.70
N LEU A 37 7.31 6.68 5.38
CA LEU A 37 8.43 7.25 4.64
C LEU A 37 8.39 8.78 4.57
N GLY A 38 7.29 9.38 5.03
CA GLY A 38 7.13 10.84 4.99
C GLY A 38 6.91 11.40 3.59
N ILE A 39 6.30 10.61 2.71
CA ILE A 39 6.02 11.03 1.33
C ILE A 39 4.75 11.87 1.30
N LYS A 40 4.86 13.12 0.86
CA LYS A 40 3.72 14.05 0.85
C LYS A 40 2.77 13.81 -0.31
N GLU A 41 3.30 13.55 -1.51
CA GLU A 41 2.50 13.33 -2.72
C GLU A 41 2.37 11.83 -3.00
N LYS A 42 1.85 11.09 -2.03
CA LYS A 42 1.85 9.64 -2.07
C LYS A 42 1.18 9.05 -3.32
N TRP A 43 0.03 9.59 -3.71
CA TRP A 43 -0.69 9.03 -4.86
C TRP A 43 0.08 9.23 -6.15
N LYS A 44 0.65 10.42 -6.34
CA LYS A 44 1.47 10.69 -7.52
C LYS A 44 2.69 9.77 -7.58
N VAL A 45 3.37 9.61 -6.46
CA VAL A 45 4.58 8.76 -6.38
C VAL A 45 4.24 7.30 -6.66
N PHE A 46 3.23 6.76 -5.97
CA PHE A 46 2.91 5.34 -6.11
C PHE A 46 2.20 5.01 -7.43
N GLU A 47 1.42 5.94 -7.97
CA GLU A 47 0.83 5.73 -9.30
C GLU A 47 1.90 5.65 -10.37
N THR A 48 2.92 6.48 -10.27
CA THR A 48 4.06 6.43 -11.18
C THR A 48 4.88 5.16 -10.99
N LEU A 49 5.20 4.84 -9.73
CA LEU A 49 6.03 3.69 -9.39
C LEU A 49 5.39 2.37 -9.81
N TRP A 50 4.10 2.21 -9.58
CA TRP A 50 3.37 0.97 -9.86
C TRP A 50 2.60 1.01 -11.17
N GLN A 51 2.71 2.11 -11.93
CA GLN A 51 2.03 2.29 -13.21
C GLN A 51 0.52 2.05 -13.10
N ARG A 52 -0.08 2.61 -12.05
CA ARG A 52 -1.51 2.50 -11.78
C ARG A 52 -2.15 3.88 -11.82
N ARG A 53 -3.48 3.91 -12.01
CA ARG A 53 -4.27 5.13 -12.03
C ARG A 53 -5.35 5.05 -10.98
N ASN A 54 -5.78 6.23 -10.49
CA ASN A 54 -6.91 6.36 -9.57
C ASN A 54 -6.69 5.64 -8.23
N MET A 55 -5.46 5.60 -7.72
CA MET A 55 -5.18 4.96 -6.44
C MET A 55 -5.88 5.67 -5.28
N TYR A 56 -6.03 7.00 -5.38
CA TYR A 56 -6.78 7.76 -4.37
C TYR A 56 -8.22 7.25 -4.26
N ARG A 57 -8.86 7.01 -5.40
CA ARG A 57 -10.22 6.46 -5.44
C ARG A 57 -10.25 5.05 -4.86
N ASP A 58 -9.29 4.22 -5.24
CA ASP A 58 -9.18 2.87 -4.70
C ASP A 58 -9.02 2.88 -3.19
N TYR A 59 -8.27 3.83 -2.66
CA TYR A 59 -8.09 4.01 -1.23
C TYR A 59 -9.41 4.33 -0.54
N HIS A 60 -10.18 5.29 -1.08
CA HIS A 60 -11.47 5.64 -0.50
C HIS A 60 -12.47 4.49 -0.56
N ASP A 61 -12.48 3.75 -1.66
CA ASP A 61 -13.32 2.55 -1.77
C ASP A 61 -12.93 1.51 -0.72
N ALA A 62 -11.63 1.34 -0.49
CA ALA A 62 -11.14 0.40 0.51
C ALA A 62 -11.61 0.76 1.91
N LEU A 63 -11.66 2.04 2.25
CA LEU A 63 -12.08 2.47 3.59
C LEU A 63 -13.55 2.14 3.87
N ASN A 64 -14.35 1.86 2.85
CA ASN A 64 -15.74 1.47 2.99
C ASN A 64 -15.94 -0.04 3.02
N GLN A 65 -14.86 -0.82 3.00
CA GLN A 65 -14.91 -2.28 2.99
C GLN A 65 -14.31 -2.83 4.28
N ARG A 66 -15.09 -3.64 4.99
CA ARG A 66 -14.64 -4.22 6.28
C ARG A 66 -13.35 -5.03 6.12
N GLN A 67 -13.26 -5.85 5.08
CA GLN A 67 -12.08 -6.67 4.84
C GLN A 67 -10.83 -5.82 4.61
N SER A 68 -10.98 -4.71 3.92
CA SER A 68 -9.88 -3.78 3.68
C SER A 68 -9.41 -3.11 4.97
N LEU A 69 -10.33 -2.79 5.87
CA LEU A 69 -9.96 -2.21 7.17
C LEU A 69 -9.17 -3.21 8.02
N GLN A 70 -9.53 -4.49 7.96
CA GLN A 70 -8.76 -5.53 8.63
C GLN A 70 -7.35 -5.63 8.06
N PHE A 71 -7.22 -5.56 6.76
CA PHE A 71 -5.92 -5.56 6.10
C PHE A 71 -5.09 -4.33 6.53
N ARG A 72 -5.72 -3.18 6.64
CA ARG A 72 -5.06 -1.96 7.11
C ARG A 72 -4.48 -2.14 8.51
N ASP A 73 -5.23 -2.79 9.40
CA ASP A 73 -4.75 -3.08 10.75
C ASP A 73 -3.55 -4.03 10.72
N GLN A 74 -3.57 -5.01 9.82
CA GLN A 74 -2.44 -5.91 9.64
C GLN A 74 -1.19 -5.17 9.17
N LEU A 75 -1.35 -4.21 8.25
CA LEU A 75 -0.25 -3.38 7.77
C LEU A 75 0.38 -2.57 8.90
N LYS A 76 -0.44 -1.98 9.74
CA LYS A 76 0.06 -1.20 10.88
C LYS A 76 0.86 -2.06 11.84
N GLY A 77 0.45 -3.31 12.04
CA GLY A 77 1.20 -4.24 12.86
C GLY A 77 2.53 -4.66 12.23
N LEU A 78 2.52 -4.88 10.91
CA LEU A 78 3.71 -5.31 10.19
C LEU A 78 4.80 -4.23 10.18
N PHE A 79 4.41 -2.98 10.01
CA PHE A 79 5.36 -1.86 9.84
C PHE A 79 5.68 -1.13 11.15
N ARG A 80 5.37 -1.69 12.28
CA ARG A 80 5.73 -1.09 13.56
C ARG A 80 7.23 -0.91 13.75
#